data_99d878f88d0be4d0e4f28c663b895ae8
#
_entry.id   99d878f88d0be4d0e4f28c663b895ae8
#
_cell.length_a   1.000
_cell.length_b   1.000
_cell.length_c   1.000
_cell.angle_alpha   90.00
_cell.angle_beta   90.00
_cell.angle_gamma   90.00
#
_symmetry.space_group_name_H-M   'P 1'
#
loop_
_entity.id
_entity.type
_entity.pdbx_description
1 polymer ?
#
loop_
_entity_poly.entity_id
_entity_poly.type
_entity_poly.pdbx_seq_one_letter_code
_entity_poly.pdbx_strand_id
1 'polypeptide(L)'
;MTNHTRKHKINKTGIKGRGAFVKGWSKKSPGLHQRTVMLRKCGKKCFLGSNKSFPICNKNTCTINKKGIHAEYIRAAQRYSMTKSKKYKTISNKAYKMLY
;
A
#
# COMPACT_ATOMS: atom_id res chain seq x y z
N MET A 1 -2.35 -26.74 8.50
CA MET A 1 -2.92 -26.70 8.47
C MET A 1 -3.24 -26.66 8.50
N THR A 2 -2.99 -26.38 8.41
CA THR A 2 -3.47 -26.28 8.47
C THR A 2 -3.79 -25.95 8.40
N ASN A 3 -3.71 -25.66 8.43
CA ASN A 3 -4.26 -25.44 8.37
C ASN A 3 -4.49 -25.07 8.19
N HIS A 4 -4.37 -24.89 8.22
CA HIS A 4 -4.88 -24.72 8.20
C HIS A 4 -5.12 -24.28 7.87
N THR A 5 -5.03 -24.23 7.69
CA THR A 5 -5.42 -23.92 7.47
C THR A 5 -5.63 -23.52 7.19
N ARG A 6 -5.50 -23.57 7.21
CA ARG A 6 -5.95 -23.20 7.06
C ARG A 6 -6.20 -22.62 6.82
N LYS A 7 -6.17 -22.56 6.80
CA LYS A 7 -6.53 -21.90 6.66
C LYS A 7 -6.72 -21.29 6.74
N HIS A 8 -6.56 -20.95 6.86
CA HIS A 8 -6.80 -20.25 7.01
C HIS A 8 -6.83 -19.46 7.09
N LYS A 9 -6.67 -19.63 7.31
CA LYS A 9 -6.75 -18.64 7.33
C LYS A 9 -6.58 -17.98 7.31
N ILE A 10 -6.55 -17.77 7.42
CA ILE A 10 -6.56 -16.81 7.39
C ILE A 10 -6.75 -16.41 7.65
N ASN A 11 -6.90 -16.01 8.03
CA ASN A 11 -7.16 -15.29 8.26
C ASN A 11 -7.76 -15.06 8.27
N LYS A 12 -7.90 -15.25 8.94
CA LYS A 12 -8.41 -14.81 8.82
C LYS A 12 -8.25 -14.18 8.20
N THR A 13 -8.06 -14.18 7.88
CA THR A 13 -7.82 -13.71 7.18
C THR A 13 -6.88 -13.86 6.43
N GLY A 14 -6.61 -14.97 6.24
CA GLY A 14 -5.67 -15.39 5.30
C GLY A 14 -4.63 -14.44 5.06
N ILE A 15 -4.64 -13.98 5.77
CA ILE A 15 -4.07 -12.77 5.87
C ILE A 15 -2.63 -12.82 6.29
N LYS A 16 -2.18 -13.97 6.73
CA LYS A 16 -0.80 -14.19 7.06
C LYS A 16 0.18 -13.71 6.00
N GLY A 17 -0.06 -14.08 4.75
CA GLY A 17 0.82 -13.70 3.66
C GLY A 17 0.87 -12.20 3.46
N ARG A 18 -0.28 -11.57 3.57
CA ARG A 18 -0.35 -10.12 3.45
C ARG A 18 0.45 -9.43 4.54
N GLY A 19 0.34 -9.92 5.77
CA GLY A 19 1.05 -9.35 6.88
C GLY A 19 2.56 -9.38 6.66
N ALA A 20 3.06 -10.48 6.12
CA ALA A 20 4.46 -10.63 5.83
C ALA A 20 4.94 -9.61 4.79
N PHE A 21 4.12 -9.39 3.75
CA PHE A 21 4.51 -8.48 2.68
C PHE A 21 4.53 -7.02 3.09
N VAL A 22 3.79 -6.67 4.13
CA VAL A 22 3.72 -5.27 4.57
C VAL A 22 4.33 -5.03 5.94
N LYS A 23 4.95 -6.04 6.52
CA LYS A 23 5.52 -5.94 7.85
C LYS A 23 6.53 -4.79 7.94
N GLY A 24 6.35 -3.94 8.93
CA GLY A 24 7.25 -2.83 9.16
C GLY A 24 6.89 -1.56 8.40
N TRP A 25 5.96 -1.64 7.46
CA TRP A 25 5.60 -0.45 6.68
C TRP A 25 5.00 0.65 7.54
N SER A 26 4.21 0.30 8.55
CA SER A 26 3.57 1.33 9.38
C SER A 26 4.60 2.26 10.05
N LYS A 27 5.79 1.73 10.35
CA LYS A 27 6.84 2.53 10.96
C LYS A 27 7.57 3.42 9.96
N LYS A 28 7.55 3.05 8.69
CA LYS A 28 8.25 3.78 7.64
C LYS A 28 7.33 4.65 6.81
N SER A 29 6.03 4.48 6.98
CA SER A 29 5.03 5.23 6.22
C SER A 29 4.99 6.68 6.68
N PRO A 30 4.91 7.65 5.74
CA PRO A 30 4.89 9.06 6.13
C PRO A 30 3.53 9.49 6.68
N GLY A 31 3.55 10.38 7.69
CA GLY A 31 2.35 11.05 8.17
C GLY A 31 2.00 12.22 7.27
N LEU A 32 0.91 12.93 7.59
CA LEU A 32 0.42 14.01 6.73
C LEU A 32 1.45 15.12 6.49
N HIS A 33 2.11 15.57 7.55
CA HIS A 33 3.11 16.62 7.41
C HIS A 33 4.26 16.16 6.52
N GLN A 34 4.72 14.96 6.76
CA GLN A 34 5.83 14.40 5.99
C GLN A 34 5.45 14.24 4.53
N ARG A 35 4.22 13.84 4.25
CA ARG A 35 3.73 13.70 2.87
C ARG A 35 3.77 15.04 2.14
N THR A 36 3.42 16.11 2.81
CA THR A 36 3.45 17.44 2.21
C THR A 36 4.86 17.83 1.79
N VAL A 37 5.83 17.61 2.68
CA VAL A 37 7.23 17.91 2.39
C VAL A 37 7.74 17.01 1.26
N MET A 38 7.38 15.72 1.32
CA MET A 38 7.83 14.75 0.33
C MET A 38 7.27 15.05 -1.06
N LEU A 39 6.01 15.47 -1.13
CA LEU A 39 5.44 15.83 -2.43
C LEU A 39 6.21 16.99 -3.07
N ARG A 40 6.63 17.95 -2.26
CA ARG A 40 7.40 19.08 -2.74
C ARG A 40 8.78 18.65 -3.23
N LYS A 41 9.45 17.77 -2.48
CA LYS A 41 10.81 17.36 -2.80
C LYS A 41 10.91 16.22 -3.80
N CYS A 42 10.00 15.26 -3.73
CA CYS A 42 10.08 14.05 -4.52
C CYS A 42 9.10 14.00 -5.68
N GLY A 43 8.08 14.84 -5.64
CA GLY A 43 7.05 14.81 -6.65
C GLY A 43 6.10 13.65 -6.48
N LYS A 44 5.36 13.37 -7.53
CA LYS A 44 4.29 12.37 -7.51
C LYS A 44 4.77 10.94 -7.46
N LYS A 45 6.04 10.70 -7.71
CA LYS A 45 6.55 9.31 -7.75
C LYS A 45 6.39 8.57 -6.43
N CYS A 46 6.28 9.28 -5.32
CA CYS A 46 6.12 8.68 -4.01
C CYS A 46 4.66 8.44 -3.61
N PHE A 47 3.72 8.76 -4.50
CA PHE A 47 2.29 8.63 -4.22
C PHE A 47 1.58 8.02 -5.40
N LEU A 48 0.77 6.98 -5.14
CA LEU A 48 0.00 6.33 -6.20
C LEU A 48 -1.33 7.05 -6.47
N GLY A 49 -1.80 7.81 -5.50
CA GLY A 49 -3.04 8.54 -5.63
C GLY A 49 -2.82 10.05 -5.71
N SER A 50 -3.89 10.79 -5.90
CA SER A 50 -3.83 12.24 -5.93
C SER A 50 -3.77 12.82 -4.53
N ASN A 51 -3.31 14.06 -4.45
CA ASN A 51 -3.30 14.81 -3.19
C ASN A 51 -2.61 14.08 -2.03
N LYS A 52 -1.41 13.59 -2.29
CA LYS A 52 -0.57 12.94 -1.27
C LYS A 52 -1.17 11.63 -0.72
N SER A 53 -2.07 11.01 -1.47
CA SER A 53 -2.66 9.76 -1.02
C SER A 53 -1.86 8.55 -1.52
N PHE A 54 -2.00 7.45 -0.81
CA PHE A 54 -1.35 6.18 -1.14
C PHE A 54 0.16 6.32 -1.26
N PRO A 55 0.84 6.72 -0.17
CA PRO A 55 2.30 6.89 -0.20
C PRO A 55 3.03 5.57 -0.30
N ILE A 56 4.12 5.53 -1.08
CA ILE A 56 4.92 4.32 -1.27
C ILE A 56 6.40 4.53 -0.98
N CYS A 57 6.80 5.73 -0.57
CA CYS A 57 8.18 6.00 -0.20
C CYS A 57 8.33 6.02 1.32
N ASN A 58 9.52 5.64 1.80
CA ASN A 58 9.83 5.77 3.22
C ASN A 58 9.71 7.22 3.64
N LYS A 59 9.19 7.46 4.86
CA LYS A 59 9.05 8.82 5.37
C LYS A 59 10.37 9.57 5.29
N ASN A 60 10.27 10.84 4.95
CA ASN A 60 11.42 11.75 4.85
C ASN A 60 12.46 11.33 3.80
N THR A 61 12.06 10.53 2.81
CA THR A 61 12.92 10.14 1.70
C THR A 61 12.15 10.14 0.41
N CYS A 62 12.87 10.02 -0.71
CA CYS A 62 12.24 9.79 -2.01
C CYS A 62 12.42 8.34 -2.46
N THR A 63 12.75 7.46 -1.52
CA THR A 63 13.02 6.05 -1.82
C THR A 63 11.76 5.22 -1.75
N ILE A 64 11.39 4.61 -2.87
CA ILE A 64 10.23 3.73 -2.94
C ILE A 64 10.49 2.47 -2.13
N ASN A 65 9.50 2.07 -1.32
CA ASN A 65 9.57 0.86 -0.51
C ASN A 65 8.59 -0.16 -1.06
N LYS A 66 9.09 -1.34 -1.40
CA LYS A 66 8.26 -2.39 -1.96
C LYS A 66 7.13 -2.79 -1.02
N LYS A 67 7.38 -2.78 0.28
CA LYS A 67 6.33 -3.08 1.26
C LYS A 67 5.25 -2.01 1.25
N GLY A 68 5.64 -0.77 0.98
CA GLY A 68 4.69 0.32 0.83
C GLY A 68 3.80 0.10 -0.39
N ILE A 69 4.37 -0.37 -1.49
CA ILE A 69 3.59 -0.66 -2.69
C ILE A 69 2.57 -1.77 -2.40
N HIS A 70 3.00 -2.85 -1.71
CA HIS A 70 2.09 -3.93 -1.32
C HIS A 70 0.95 -3.41 -0.43
N ALA A 71 1.28 -2.58 0.55
CA ALA A 71 0.29 -2.05 1.48
C ALA A 71 -0.75 -1.21 0.73
N GLU A 72 -0.30 -0.37 -0.18
CA GLU A 72 -1.22 0.50 -0.91
C GLU A 72 -2.01 -0.27 -1.97
N TYR A 73 -1.42 -1.34 -2.53
CA TYR A 73 -2.16 -2.22 -3.41
C TYR A 73 -3.37 -2.82 -2.69
N ILE A 74 -3.13 -3.37 -1.49
CA ILE A 74 -4.20 -3.97 -0.69
C ILE A 74 -5.24 -2.93 -0.32
N ARG A 75 -4.79 -1.76 0.13
CA ARG A 75 -5.68 -0.68 0.53
C ARG A 75 -6.56 -0.21 -0.64
N ALA A 76 -5.97 0.00 -1.81
CA ALA A 76 -6.71 0.44 -2.98
C ALA A 76 -7.73 -0.60 -3.42
N ALA A 77 -7.35 -1.87 -3.39
CA ALA A 77 -8.27 -2.96 -3.74
C ALA A 77 -9.46 -3.00 -2.79
N GLN A 78 -9.21 -2.81 -1.49
CA GLN A 78 -10.28 -2.77 -0.50
C GLN A 78 -11.22 -1.58 -0.74
N ARG A 79 -10.65 -0.41 -0.99
CA ARG A 79 -11.46 0.79 -1.25
C ARG A 79 -12.29 0.62 -2.53
N TYR A 80 -11.72 0.03 -3.57
CA TYR A 80 -12.46 -0.24 -4.78
C TYR A 80 -13.62 -1.20 -4.50
N SER A 81 -13.37 -2.24 -3.72
CA SER A 81 -14.40 -3.20 -3.36
C SER A 81 -15.57 -2.51 -2.64
N MET A 82 -15.29 -1.54 -1.80
CA MET A 82 -16.30 -0.83 -1.01
C MET A 82 -17.03 0.24 -1.79
N THR A 83 -16.33 0.99 -2.62
CA THR A 83 -16.89 2.17 -3.28
C THR A 83 -17.16 1.98 -4.77
N LYS A 84 -16.50 1.01 -5.40
CA LYS A 84 -16.54 0.79 -6.86
C LYS A 84 -16.04 1.98 -7.65
N SER A 85 -15.33 2.90 -7.02
CA SER A 85 -14.77 4.06 -7.69
C SER A 85 -13.55 3.67 -8.51
N LYS A 86 -13.57 4.01 -9.78
CA LYS A 86 -12.49 3.64 -10.70
C LYS A 86 -11.13 4.19 -10.32
N LYS A 87 -11.10 5.29 -9.57
CA LYS A 87 -9.80 5.84 -9.15
C LYS A 87 -9.02 4.86 -8.29
N TYR A 88 -9.71 4.08 -7.45
CA TYR A 88 -9.05 3.08 -6.63
C TYR A 88 -8.59 1.89 -7.45
N LYS A 89 -9.35 1.53 -8.47
CA LYS A 89 -8.94 0.46 -9.38
C LYS A 89 -7.68 0.86 -10.13
N THR A 90 -7.60 2.12 -10.57
CA THR A 90 -6.42 2.63 -11.25
C THR A 90 -5.20 2.59 -10.35
N ILE A 91 -5.35 2.98 -9.09
CA ILE A 91 -4.26 2.95 -8.11
C ILE A 91 -3.80 1.52 -7.88
N SER A 92 -4.75 0.60 -7.69
CA SER A 92 -4.46 -0.82 -7.51
C SER A 92 -3.68 -1.37 -8.71
N ASN A 93 -4.08 -1.02 -9.92
CA ASN A 93 -3.40 -1.48 -11.13
C ASN A 93 -1.99 -0.93 -11.22
N LYS A 94 -1.77 0.33 -10.84
CA LYS A 94 -0.43 0.92 -10.81
C LYS A 94 0.46 0.16 -9.86
N ALA A 95 -0.04 -0.12 -8.66
CA ALA A 95 0.73 -0.86 -7.66
C ALA A 95 1.05 -2.25 -8.17
N TYR A 96 0.09 -2.91 -8.78
CA TYR A 96 0.28 -4.26 -9.31
C TYR A 96 1.41 -4.28 -10.33
N LYS A 97 1.41 -3.32 -11.24
CA LYS A 97 2.46 -3.24 -12.27
C LYS A 97 3.84 -2.98 -11.67
N MET A 98 3.90 -2.26 -10.57
CA MET A 98 5.18 -2.00 -9.91
C MET A 98 5.69 -3.24 -9.17
N LEU A 99 4.80 -4.13 -8.77
CA LEU A 99 5.16 -5.34 -8.04
C LEU A 99 5.49 -6.52 -8.96
N TYR A 100 4.86 -6.56 -10.10
CA TYR A 100 4.95 -7.69 -11.05
C TYR A 100 5.15 -7.19 -12.46
#